data_701421d92bb9f23026782ef0e12afabd
#
_entry.id   701421d92bb9f23026782ef0e12afabd
#
_cell.length_a   1.000
_cell.length_b   1.000
_cell.length_c   1.000
_cell.angle_alpha   90.00
_cell.angle_beta   90.00
_cell.angle_gamma   90.00
#
_symmetry.space_group_name_H-M   'P 1'
#
loop_
_entity.id
_entity.type
_entity.pdbx_description
1 polymer ?
#
loop_
_entity_poly.entity_id
_entity_poly.type
_entity_poly.pdbx_seq_one_letter_code
_entity_poly.pdbx_strand_id
1 'polypeptide(L)'
;RDSGYRDAYYELVEDGVPAKKGLHEILKVLREKGLKIGVATSSSEEHAVSNLKREGIFDYFDSVITGNMIEHGKPKPDIYIEACRQLKADPSKAIALEDAINGIRSAHGAGMNPVMIPDIVQDTSKVDDILFGKCESLLEFAEILQGVTLDIEETQK
;
A
#
# COMPACT_ATOMS: atom_id res chain seq x y z
N ARG A 1 3.21 14.38 14.74
CA ARG A 1 4.46 13.70 14.45
C ARG A 1 4.28 12.68 13.34
N ASP A 2 5.26 12.55 12.52
CA ASP A 2 5.19 11.71 11.34
C ASP A 2 5.77 10.32 11.56
N SER A 3 5.77 9.84 12.80
CA SER A 3 6.38 8.54 13.12
C SER A 3 5.81 7.39 12.30
N GLY A 4 4.57 7.53 11.81
CA GLY A 4 3.96 6.50 10.97
C GLY A 4 4.69 6.28 9.65
N TYR A 5 5.46 7.28 9.18
CA TYR A 5 6.19 7.13 7.94
C TYR A 5 7.59 6.51 8.16
N ARG A 6 8.14 6.61 9.34
CA ARG A 6 9.53 6.24 9.57
C ARG A 6 9.77 4.75 9.61
N ASP A 7 8.83 3.99 10.18
CA ASP A 7 8.94 2.55 10.29
C ASP A 7 7.92 1.85 9.40
N ALA A 8 7.31 2.57 8.47
CA ALA A 8 6.20 2.05 7.70
C ALA A 8 6.62 1.00 6.68
N TYR A 9 5.73 0.05 6.48
CA TYR A 9 5.78 -0.88 5.37
C TYR A 9 4.59 -0.52 4.46
N TYR A 10 4.80 -0.51 3.17
CA TYR A 10 3.80 0.00 2.25
C TYR A 10 3.21 -1.09 1.38
N GLU A 11 1.91 -1.03 1.17
CA GLU A 11 1.23 -1.90 0.26
C GLU A 11 0.47 -1.11 -0.77
N LEU A 12 0.58 -1.52 -2.01
CA LEU A 12 -0.20 -0.94 -3.09
C LEU A 12 -1.29 -1.90 -3.47
N VAL A 13 -2.51 -1.41 -3.55
CA VAL A 13 -3.61 -2.24 -3.97
C VAL A 13 -3.81 -2.07 -5.45
N GLU A 14 -3.96 -3.21 -6.10
CA GLU A 14 -3.90 -3.21 -7.48
C GLU A 14 -4.98 -3.99 -8.09
N ASP A 15 -5.94 -3.39 -8.68
CA ASP A 15 -6.88 -4.02 -9.54
C ASP A 15 -6.60 -3.49 -10.93
N GLY A 16 -5.90 -4.29 -11.70
CA GLY A 16 -5.63 -3.92 -13.08
C GLY A 16 -4.78 -2.71 -13.24
N VAL A 17 -3.96 -2.56 -12.47
CA VAL A 17 -3.04 -1.64 -12.41
C VAL A 17 -2.68 -0.77 -13.22
N PRO A 18 -2.56 -0.30 -13.86
CA PRO A 18 -1.34 0.07 -14.14
C PRO A 18 -0.97 1.36 -14.23
N ALA A 19 -1.17 2.11 -14.72
CA ALA A 19 -0.63 3.39 -15.08
C ALA A 19 -1.08 4.51 -14.16
N LYS A 20 -1.12 4.25 -12.87
CA LYS A 20 -1.40 5.34 -11.93
C LYS A 20 -0.22 6.28 -11.91
N LYS A 21 -0.53 7.57 -11.97
CA LYS A 21 0.49 8.62 -11.96
C LYS A 21 1.36 8.50 -10.72
N GLY A 22 2.65 8.36 -10.95
CA GLY A 22 3.62 8.29 -9.85
C GLY A 22 3.92 6.89 -9.37
N LEU A 23 3.39 5.84 -10.02
CA LEU A 23 3.62 4.47 -9.57
C LEU A 23 5.11 4.11 -9.54
N HIS A 24 5.84 4.38 -10.61
CA HIS A 24 7.26 4.08 -10.63
C HIS A 24 8.03 4.93 -9.62
N GLU A 25 7.66 6.17 -9.49
CA GLU A 25 8.30 7.10 -8.56
C GLU A 25 8.15 6.65 -7.12
N ILE A 26 6.94 6.25 -6.71
CA ILE A 26 6.73 5.81 -5.34
C ILE A 26 7.47 4.49 -5.06
N LEU A 27 7.45 3.56 -6.00
CA LEU A 27 8.16 2.30 -5.81
C LEU A 27 9.65 2.52 -5.63
N LYS A 28 10.23 3.42 -6.42
CA LYS A 28 11.64 3.76 -6.31
C LYS A 28 11.97 4.38 -4.96
N VAL A 29 11.14 5.33 -4.52
CA VAL A 29 11.35 5.99 -3.21
C VAL A 29 11.28 4.97 -2.08
N LEU A 30 10.27 4.09 -2.10
CA LEU A 30 10.13 3.08 -1.06
C LEU A 30 11.33 2.14 -1.02
N ARG A 31 11.82 1.74 -2.18
CA ARG A 31 12.99 0.86 -2.27
C ARG A 31 14.24 1.56 -1.76
N GLU A 32 14.43 2.82 -2.12
CA GLU A 32 15.58 3.60 -1.67
C GLU A 32 15.58 3.80 -0.16
N LYS A 33 14.41 3.86 0.44
CA LYS A 33 14.29 3.99 1.90
C LYS A 33 14.35 2.65 2.63
N GLY A 34 14.50 1.56 1.91
CA GLY A 34 14.65 0.24 2.52
C GLY A 34 13.36 -0.33 3.12
N LEU A 35 12.20 0.13 2.65
CA LEU A 35 10.92 -0.33 3.16
C LEU A 35 10.44 -1.57 2.42
N LYS A 36 9.69 -2.41 3.12
CA LYS A 36 9.07 -3.57 2.49
C LYS A 36 7.86 -3.14 1.70
N ILE A 37 7.65 -3.74 0.55
CA ILE A 37 6.57 -3.38 -0.37
C ILE A 37 5.78 -4.62 -0.72
N GLY A 38 4.47 -4.56 -0.50
CA GLY A 38 3.55 -5.60 -0.92
C GLY A 38 2.52 -5.05 -1.87
N VAL A 39 1.94 -5.91 -2.68
CA VAL A 39 0.78 -5.58 -3.49
C VAL A 39 -0.32 -6.57 -3.17
N ALA A 40 -1.52 -6.05 -2.95
CA ALA A 40 -2.70 -6.85 -2.65
C ALA A 40 -3.71 -6.64 -3.76
N THR A 41 -4.18 -7.73 -4.35
CA THR A 41 -5.08 -7.66 -5.50
C THR A 41 -6.14 -8.75 -5.43
N SER A 42 -7.33 -8.47 -5.98
CA SER A 42 -8.37 -9.46 -6.11
C SER A 42 -8.12 -10.40 -7.31
N SER A 43 -7.19 -10.07 -8.17
CA SER A 43 -6.85 -10.92 -9.32
C SER A 43 -6.20 -12.22 -8.88
N SER A 44 -6.14 -13.20 -9.78
CA SER A 44 -5.39 -14.43 -9.52
C SER A 44 -3.90 -14.12 -9.46
N GLU A 45 -3.14 -15.00 -8.80
CA GLU A 45 -1.70 -14.82 -8.70
C GLU A 45 -1.04 -14.76 -10.08
N GLU A 46 -1.44 -15.66 -10.97
CA GLU A 46 -0.88 -15.70 -12.32
C GLU A 46 -1.11 -14.39 -13.05
N HIS A 47 -2.33 -13.86 -12.99
CA HIS A 47 -2.68 -12.62 -13.66
C HIS A 47 -1.95 -11.44 -13.04
N ALA A 48 -1.90 -11.37 -11.72
CA ALA A 48 -1.22 -10.29 -11.00
C ALA A 48 0.28 -10.26 -11.33
N VAL A 49 0.94 -11.40 -11.23
CA VAL A 49 2.38 -11.50 -11.51
C VAL A 49 2.67 -11.13 -12.96
N SER A 50 1.84 -11.63 -13.89
CA SER A 50 2.00 -11.32 -15.31
C SER A 50 1.89 -9.81 -15.57
N ASN A 51 0.91 -9.17 -14.96
CA ASN A 51 0.74 -7.72 -15.12
C ASN A 51 1.92 -6.93 -14.55
N LEU A 52 2.39 -7.31 -13.37
CA LEU A 52 3.51 -6.61 -12.74
C LEU A 52 4.79 -6.76 -13.55
N LYS A 53 5.01 -7.93 -14.13
CA LYS A 53 6.17 -8.16 -14.99
C LYS A 53 6.07 -7.37 -16.29
N ARG A 54 4.88 -7.31 -16.88
CA ARG A 54 4.66 -6.55 -18.10
C ARG A 54 4.91 -5.06 -17.89
N GLU A 55 4.55 -4.55 -16.71
CA GLU A 55 4.78 -3.13 -16.36
C GLU A 55 6.21 -2.88 -15.89
N GLY A 56 7.03 -3.90 -15.76
CA GLY A 56 8.42 -3.75 -15.35
C GLY A 56 8.61 -3.43 -13.87
N ILE A 57 7.62 -3.74 -13.03
CA ILE A 57 7.66 -3.37 -11.61
C ILE A 57 7.64 -4.56 -10.66
N PHE A 58 7.59 -5.78 -11.18
CA PHE A 58 7.48 -6.98 -10.34
C PHE A 58 8.56 -7.07 -9.27
N ASP A 59 9.79 -6.70 -9.62
CA ASP A 59 10.93 -6.88 -8.72
C ASP A 59 10.93 -5.89 -7.55
N TYR A 60 10.06 -4.88 -7.57
CA TYR A 60 9.96 -3.98 -6.44
C TYR A 60 9.22 -4.62 -5.26
N PHE A 61 8.45 -5.67 -5.49
CA PHE A 61 7.55 -6.20 -4.47
C PHE A 61 8.17 -7.35 -3.70
N ASP A 62 8.07 -7.27 -2.38
CA ASP A 62 8.51 -8.34 -1.49
C ASP A 62 7.43 -9.40 -1.33
N SER A 63 6.18 -9.06 -1.64
CA SER A 63 5.07 -10.00 -1.55
C SER A 63 3.94 -9.60 -2.50
N VAL A 64 3.28 -10.59 -3.08
CA VAL A 64 2.08 -10.42 -3.91
C VAL A 64 0.97 -11.23 -3.25
N ILE A 65 -0.04 -10.55 -2.75
CA ILE A 65 -1.16 -11.18 -2.06
C ILE A 65 -2.37 -11.15 -2.97
N THR A 66 -2.99 -12.30 -3.16
CA THR A 66 -4.10 -12.46 -4.10
C THR A 66 -5.36 -12.96 -3.41
N GLY A 67 -6.50 -12.79 -4.10
CA GLY A 67 -7.79 -13.11 -3.52
C GLY A 67 -7.96 -14.57 -3.11
N ASN A 68 -7.24 -15.51 -3.75
CA ASN A 68 -7.34 -16.91 -3.40
C ASN A 68 -6.56 -17.30 -2.13
N MET A 69 -5.83 -16.36 -1.55
CA MET A 69 -5.08 -16.59 -0.31
C MET A 69 -5.90 -16.26 0.92
N ILE A 70 -7.09 -15.71 0.75
CA ILE A 70 -7.92 -15.24 1.86
C ILE A 70 -9.33 -15.81 1.76
N GLU A 71 -10.04 -15.76 2.89
CA GLU A 71 -11.41 -16.28 2.96
C GLU A 71 -12.43 -15.23 2.55
N HIS A 72 -12.26 -14.00 2.99
CA HIS A 72 -13.24 -12.94 2.75
C HIS A 72 -12.59 -11.73 2.09
N GLY A 73 -13.19 -11.24 1.02
CA GLY A 73 -12.72 -10.06 0.32
C GLY A 73 -13.06 -8.75 1.03
N LYS A 74 -12.56 -7.65 0.49
CA LYS A 74 -12.83 -6.30 1.01
C LYS A 74 -14.33 -6.05 1.05
N PRO A 75 -14.83 -5.38 2.06
CA PRO A 75 -14.14 -4.57 3.08
C PRO A 75 -13.62 -5.34 4.29
N LYS A 76 -13.69 -6.65 4.29
CA LYS A 76 -13.12 -7.44 5.38
C LYS A 76 -11.60 -7.28 5.40
N PRO A 77 -10.97 -7.42 6.58
CA PRO A 77 -9.54 -7.12 6.70
C PRO A 77 -8.60 -8.23 6.23
N ASP A 78 -9.15 -9.35 5.79
CA ASP A 78 -8.37 -10.56 5.53
C ASP A 78 -7.14 -10.34 4.64
N ILE A 79 -7.31 -9.61 3.53
CA ILE A 79 -6.22 -9.45 2.58
C ILE A 79 -5.05 -8.67 3.19
N TYR A 80 -5.34 -7.66 3.98
CA TYR A 80 -4.31 -6.85 4.61
C TYR A 80 -3.69 -7.54 5.81
N ILE A 81 -4.46 -8.36 6.52
CA ILE A 81 -3.90 -9.21 7.59
C ILE A 81 -2.88 -10.19 6.97
N GLU A 82 -3.25 -10.82 5.86
CA GLU A 82 -2.36 -11.76 5.17
C GLU A 82 -1.12 -11.04 4.62
N ALA A 83 -1.30 -9.85 4.07
CA ALA A 83 -0.20 -9.06 3.56
C ALA A 83 0.82 -8.73 4.65
N CYS A 84 0.36 -8.25 5.79
CA CYS A 84 1.25 -7.94 6.91
C CYS A 84 1.94 -9.21 7.43
N ARG A 85 1.23 -10.33 7.44
CA ARG A 85 1.82 -11.61 7.84
C ARG A 85 2.97 -11.99 6.91
N GLN A 86 2.76 -11.91 5.60
CA GLN A 86 3.80 -12.27 4.63
C GLN A 86 4.99 -11.32 4.67
N LEU A 87 4.74 -10.04 4.86
CA LEU A 87 5.80 -9.05 4.96
C LEU A 87 6.47 -9.04 6.32
N LYS A 88 5.93 -9.76 7.29
CA LYS A 88 6.37 -9.73 8.69
C LYS A 88 6.36 -8.29 9.21
N ALA A 89 5.28 -7.59 8.90
CA ALA A 89 5.10 -6.20 9.25
C ALA A 89 4.10 -6.04 10.38
N ASP A 90 4.36 -5.09 11.27
CA ASP A 90 3.40 -4.70 12.29
C ASP A 90 2.36 -3.82 11.60
N PRO A 91 1.08 -4.20 11.59
CA PRO A 91 0.05 -3.40 10.94
C PRO A 91 0.03 -1.93 11.38
N SER A 92 0.28 -1.68 12.66
CA SER A 92 0.25 -0.30 13.19
C SER A 92 1.35 0.58 12.61
N LYS A 93 2.36 -0.04 11.99
CA LYS A 93 3.48 0.67 11.35
C LYS A 93 3.41 0.57 9.82
N ALA A 94 2.34 0.01 9.29
CA ALA A 94 2.19 -0.19 7.87
C ALA A 94 1.19 0.80 7.29
N ILE A 95 1.45 1.22 6.06
CA ILE A 95 0.57 2.12 5.32
C ILE A 95 -0.01 1.37 4.14
N ALA A 96 -1.32 1.47 3.98
CA ALA A 96 -2.00 0.92 2.82
C ALA A 96 -2.41 2.07 1.89
N LEU A 97 -1.93 2.04 0.66
CA LEU A 97 -2.31 3.02 -0.36
C LEU A 97 -3.49 2.45 -1.14
N GLU A 98 -4.64 3.11 -1.03
CA GLU A 98 -5.89 2.60 -1.56
C GLU A 98 -6.64 3.64 -2.37
N ASP A 99 -7.39 3.18 -3.37
CA ASP A 99 -8.19 4.07 -4.19
C ASP A 99 -9.70 3.87 -3.98
N ALA A 100 -10.10 2.95 -3.15
CA ALA A 100 -11.51 2.61 -2.95
C ALA A 100 -11.89 2.58 -1.48
N ILE A 101 -13.13 2.96 -1.20
CA ILE A 101 -13.65 3.01 0.17
C ILE A 101 -13.57 1.63 0.85
N ASN A 102 -13.94 0.56 0.15
CA ASN A 102 -13.86 -0.78 0.74
C ASN A 102 -12.43 -1.20 1.05
N GLY A 103 -11.46 -0.75 0.25
CA GLY A 103 -10.06 -1.00 0.54
C GLY A 103 -9.59 -0.24 1.77
N ILE A 104 -10.03 1.00 1.95
CA ILE A 104 -9.73 1.78 3.15
C ILE A 104 -10.29 1.07 4.40
N ARG A 105 -11.53 0.59 4.34
CA ARG A 105 -12.12 -0.14 5.45
C ARG A 105 -11.38 -1.43 5.76
N SER A 106 -10.96 -2.13 4.73
CA SER A 106 -10.18 -3.37 4.87
C SER A 106 -8.85 -3.10 5.59
N ALA A 107 -8.12 -2.09 5.14
CA ALA A 107 -6.84 -1.72 5.74
C ALA A 107 -7.01 -1.28 7.19
N HIS A 108 -8.00 -0.43 7.46
CA HIS A 108 -8.28 0.02 8.81
C HIS A 108 -8.64 -1.15 9.72
N GLY A 109 -9.47 -2.07 9.22
CA GLY A 109 -9.87 -3.26 9.98
C GLY A 109 -8.70 -4.19 10.31
N ALA A 110 -7.65 -4.16 9.51
CA ALA A 110 -6.43 -4.92 9.76
C ALA A 110 -5.47 -4.20 10.72
N GLY A 111 -5.80 -3.00 11.14
CA GLY A 111 -4.94 -2.21 12.03
C GLY A 111 -3.88 -1.39 11.32
N MET A 112 -3.96 -1.30 10.01
CA MET A 112 -3.02 -0.50 9.21
C MET A 112 -3.42 0.97 9.16
N ASN A 113 -2.56 1.78 8.59
CA ASN A 113 -2.79 3.22 8.41
C ASN A 113 -3.19 3.46 6.95
N PRO A 114 -4.49 3.70 6.66
CA PRO A 114 -4.93 3.83 5.28
C PRO A 114 -4.73 5.24 4.74
N VAL A 115 -4.20 5.31 3.53
CA VAL A 115 -4.04 6.57 2.79
C VAL A 115 -4.86 6.46 1.51
N MET A 116 -5.77 7.41 1.32
CA MET A 116 -6.63 7.43 0.14
C MET A 116 -5.92 8.14 -1.00
N ILE A 117 -5.86 7.47 -2.14
CA ILE A 117 -5.35 8.04 -3.38
C ILE A 117 -6.43 7.79 -4.43
N PRO A 118 -7.38 8.71 -4.57
CA PRO A 118 -8.52 8.47 -5.44
C PRO A 118 -8.11 8.39 -6.91
N ASP A 119 -8.69 7.41 -7.60
CA ASP A 119 -8.49 7.24 -9.02
C ASP A 119 -9.30 8.29 -9.77
N ILE A 120 -10.49 8.57 -9.28
CA ILE A 120 -11.36 9.62 -9.76
C ILE A 120 -11.85 10.42 -8.56
N VAL A 121 -12.34 11.62 -8.80
CA VAL A 121 -12.93 12.42 -7.72
C VAL A 121 -14.13 11.66 -7.15
N GLN A 122 -14.10 11.40 -5.86
CA GLN A 122 -15.18 10.69 -5.18
C GLN A 122 -15.39 11.25 -3.79
N ASP A 123 -16.59 11.03 -3.27
CA ASP A 123 -16.94 11.42 -1.91
C ASP A 123 -16.37 10.39 -0.93
N THR A 124 -15.43 10.83 -0.10
CA THR A 124 -14.79 9.97 0.90
C THR A 124 -15.33 10.21 2.31
N SER A 125 -16.40 11.00 2.45
CA SER A 125 -16.90 11.41 3.77
C SER A 125 -17.19 10.25 4.72
N LYS A 126 -17.57 9.09 4.18
CA LYS A 126 -17.88 7.91 4.99
C LYS A 126 -16.67 7.27 5.65
N VAL A 127 -15.46 7.58 5.19
CA VAL A 127 -14.22 7.00 5.71
C VAL A 127 -13.21 8.03 6.16
N ASP A 128 -13.52 9.32 6.04
CA ASP A 128 -12.58 10.38 6.39
C ASP A 128 -12.08 10.26 7.83
N ASP A 129 -12.91 9.78 8.74
CA ASP A 129 -12.54 9.62 10.15
C ASP A 129 -11.52 8.49 10.40
N ILE A 130 -11.35 7.58 9.46
CA ILE A 130 -10.40 6.48 9.62
C ILE A 130 -9.17 6.62 8.74
N LEU A 131 -9.10 7.68 7.93
CA LEU A 131 -7.96 7.88 7.06
C LEU A 131 -6.73 8.35 7.85
N PHE A 132 -5.58 7.77 7.54
CA PHE A 132 -4.30 8.26 8.01
C PHE A 132 -3.87 9.47 7.18
N GLY A 133 -4.22 9.49 5.90
CA GLY A 133 -3.92 10.58 4.99
C GLY A 133 -4.68 10.47 3.69
N LYS A 134 -4.59 11.52 2.88
CA LYS A 134 -5.21 11.58 1.58
C LYS A 134 -4.30 12.36 0.65
N CYS A 135 -4.00 11.76 -0.50
CA CYS A 135 -3.15 12.37 -1.52
C CYS A 135 -3.87 12.35 -2.86
N GLU A 136 -3.59 13.31 -3.71
CA GLU A 136 -4.21 13.37 -5.04
C GLU A 136 -3.66 12.29 -5.98
N SER A 137 -2.43 11.87 -5.75
CA SER A 137 -1.78 10.87 -6.60
C SER A 137 -0.66 10.15 -5.84
N LEU A 138 -0.22 9.03 -6.39
CA LEU A 138 0.97 8.35 -5.88
C LEU A 138 2.20 9.25 -5.98
N LEU A 139 2.26 10.11 -6.99
CA LEU A 139 3.35 11.05 -7.14
C LEU A 139 3.42 12.03 -5.97
N GLU A 140 2.26 12.57 -5.55
CA GLU A 140 2.21 13.46 -4.39
C GLU A 140 2.69 12.74 -3.13
N PHE A 141 2.23 11.49 -2.93
CA PHE A 141 2.67 10.71 -1.78
C PHE A 141 4.18 10.46 -1.82
N ALA A 142 4.73 10.16 -2.99
CA ALA A 142 6.17 9.98 -3.15
C ALA A 142 6.94 11.24 -2.77
N GLU A 143 6.45 12.40 -3.16
CA GLU A 143 7.08 13.68 -2.84
C GLU A 143 7.05 13.96 -1.33
N ILE A 144 5.92 13.68 -0.70
CA ILE A 144 5.81 13.80 0.75
C ILE A 144 6.80 12.86 1.44
N LEU A 145 6.86 11.63 0.99
CA LEU A 145 7.71 10.61 1.61
C LEU A 145 9.19 10.94 1.47
N GLN A 146 9.59 11.55 0.37
CA GLN A 146 11.00 11.94 0.17
C GLN A 146 11.46 12.96 1.21
N GLY A 147 10.55 13.77 1.72
CA GLY A 147 10.86 14.77 2.75
C GLY A 147 10.91 14.21 4.16
N VAL A 148 10.64 12.92 4.34
CA VAL A 148 10.60 12.29 5.67
C VAL A 148 11.90 11.57 5.96
N THR A 149 12.48 11.83 7.13
CA THR A 149 13.67 11.11 7.61
C THR A 149 13.21 9.84 8.34
N LEU A 150 13.72 8.69 7.90
CA LEU A 150 13.33 7.43 8.49
C LEU A 150 14.27 7.01 9.60
N ASP A 151 13.69 6.47 10.68
CA ASP A 151 14.50 5.95 11.79
C ASP A 151 15.13 4.61 11.45
N ILE A 152 14.68 3.97 10.39
CA ILE A 152 15.16 2.64 10.03
C ILE A 152 16.67 2.62 9.81
N GLU A 153 17.23 3.71 9.30
CA GLU A 153 18.66 3.81 9.09
C GLU A 153 19.42 3.89 10.42
N GLU A 154 18.82 4.55 11.40
CA GLU A 154 19.43 4.68 12.71
C GLU A 154 19.42 3.38 13.48
N THR A 155 18.38 2.58 13.30
CA THR A 155 18.29 1.29 13.99
C THR A 155 19.22 0.23 13.39
N GLN A 156 19.72 0.46 12.20
CA GLN A 156 20.63 -0.46 11.54
C GLN A 156 22.10 -0.14 11.82
N LYS A 157 22.34 0.93 12.50
CA LYS A 157 23.70 1.32 12.85
C LYS A 157 24.21 0.53 14.09
#